data_6e39d29cd8a79c8e710d585d325e8f6a
#
_entry.id   6e39d29cd8a79c8e710d585d325e8f6a
#
_cell.length_a   1.000
_cell.length_b   1.000
_cell.length_c   1.000
_cell.angle_alpha   90.00
_cell.angle_beta   90.00
_cell.angle_gamma   90.00
#
_symmetry.space_group_name_H-M   'P 1'
#
loop_
_entity.id
_entity.type
_entity.pdbx_description
1 polymer ?
#
loop_
_entity_poly.entity_id
_entity_poly.type
_entity_poly.pdbx_seq_one_letter_code
_entity_poly.pdbx_strand_id
1 'polypeptide(L)'
;MATNIPPHNMREVAAGVQWYLEHPEATREELLEALLARVHGPDFPTGAQILGRKGIEEVYRTGRGPITMRAVVNVEEIQGRTCLVVTELPYMTNPDNLAAKIAEMVRDGKINGIADMRDETSGRTGQRLVIVLKRDAVAKVVLNNLYKHTELQSNFSANMLALVDGVPRTLSLDGFVHHWVKHQIDVIVRRTAFRKRKAEERAHILRGLLKALDMLDEVIATIRRSASADVAREALKELLDIDDVQARVDRLFHEAEQ
;
A
#
# COMPACT_ATOMS: atom_id res chain seq x y z
N MET A 1 -6.71 9.14 4.45
CA MET A 1 -5.98 8.04 5.11
C MET A 1 -5.99 8.27 6.61
N ALA A 2 -6.22 7.23 7.39
CA ALA A 2 -6.26 7.33 8.86
C ALA A 2 -4.90 7.01 9.52
N THR A 3 -3.79 7.20 8.81
CA THR A 3 -2.45 6.87 9.30
C THR A 3 -1.49 8.01 9.07
N ASN A 4 -0.49 8.12 9.95
CA ASN A 4 0.62 9.07 9.80
C ASN A 4 1.79 8.46 8.97
N ILE A 5 1.53 7.40 8.20
CA ILE A 5 2.47 6.87 7.21
C ILE A 5 2.23 7.65 5.92
N PRO A 6 3.22 8.38 5.39
CA PRO A 6 3.03 9.14 4.16
C PRO A 6 2.92 8.20 2.95
N PRO A 7 2.07 8.55 1.96
CA PRO A 7 1.98 7.79 0.72
C PRO A 7 3.25 7.94 -0.12
N HIS A 8 3.58 6.91 -0.91
CA HIS A 8 4.77 6.90 -1.75
C HIS A 8 4.46 6.46 -3.17
N ASN A 9 5.29 6.86 -4.11
CA ASN A 9 5.19 6.44 -5.50
C ASN A 9 5.50 4.95 -5.61
N MET A 10 4.55 4.17 -6.15
CA MET A 10 4.65 2.71 -6.25
C MET A 10 5.83 2.25 -7.12
N ARG A 11 6.18 3.00 -8.17
CA ARG A 11 7.32 2.66 -9.04
C ARG A 11 8.64 2.81 -8.31
N GLU A 12 8.79 3.87 -7.52
CA GLU A 12 9.99 4.13 -6.72
C GLU A 12 10.18 3.05 -5.65
N VAL A 13 9.09 2.72 -4.93
CA VAL A 13 9.11 1.65 -3.92
C VAL A 13 9.43 0.30 -4.56
N ALA A 14 8.80 -0.03 -5.70
CA ALA A 14 9.07 -1.28 -6.42
C ALA A 14 10.52 -1.37 -6.89
N ALA A 15 11.12 -0.27 -7.40
CA ALA A 15 12.53 -0.22 -7.76
C ALA A 15 13.46 -0.44 -6.55
N GLY A 16 13.08 0.06 -5.38
CA GLY A 16 13.81 -0.21 -4.14
C GLY A 16 13.73 -1.68 -3.70
N VAL A 17 12.55 -2.28 -3.78
CA VAL A 17 12.34 -3.71 -3.49
C VAL A 17 13.12 -4.58 -4.47
N GLN A 18 13.08 -4.25 -5.77
CA GLN A 18 13.83 -4.99 -6.80
C GLN A 18 15.32 -4.96 -6.50
N TRP A 19 15.87 -3.80 -6.18
CA TRP A 19 17.29 -3.68 -5.81
C TRP A 19 17.65 -4.60 -4.63
N TYR A 20 16.80 -4.66 -3.60
CA TYR A 20 17.04 -5.54 -2.44
C TYR A 20 17.00 -7.02 -2.80
N LEU A 21 16.11 -7.42 -3.71
CA LEU A 21 16.05 -8.81 -4.20
C LEU A 21 17.29 -9.19 -5.04
N GLU A 22 17.88 -8.23 -5.76
CA GLU A 22 19.12 -8.42 -6.53
C GLU A 22 20.36 -8.41 -5.64
N HIS A 23 20.27 -7.89 -4.40
CA HIS A 23 21.38 -7.78 -3.45
C HIS A 23 20.99 -8.37 -2.08
N PRO A 24 20.76 -9.70 -1.99
CA PRO A 24 20.24 -10.34 -0.77
C PRO A 24 21.21 -10.27 0.42
N GLU A 25 22.51 -10.11 0.15
CA GLU A 25 23.56 -9.99 1.17
C GLU A 25 23.82 -8.54 1.63
N ALA A 26 23.07 -7.58 1.08
CA ALA A 26 23.27 -6.17 1.43
C ALA A 26 22.95 -5.92 2.92
N THR A 27 23.80 -5.14 3.55
CA THR A 27 23.56 -4.66 4.90
C THR A 27 22.37 -3.71 4.97
N ARG A 28 21.84 -3.48 6.15
CA ARG A 28 20.71 -2.55 6.32
C ARG A 28 21.06 -1.12 5.92
N GLU A 29 22.30 -0.69 6.15
CA GLU A 29 22.74 0.65 5.75
C GLU A 29 22.84 0.78 4.22
N GLU A 30 23.40 -0.22 3.54
CA GLU A 30 23.46 -0.25 2.07
C GLU A 30 22.06 -0.26 1.46
N LEU A 31 21.12 -1.03 2.05
CA LEU A 31 19.72 -1.02 1.62
C LEU A 31 19.10 0.38 1.81
N LEU A 32 19.32 1.02 2.96
CA LEU A 32 18.77 2.34 3.24
C LEU A 32 19.31 3.39 2.25
N GLU A 33 20.60 3.40 1.96
CA GLU A 33 21.21 4.31 0.98
C GLU A 33 20.67 4.05 -0.44
N ALA A 34 20.52 2.77 -0.82
CA ALA A 34 19.91 2.39 -2.08
C ALA A 34 18.44 2.86 -2.20
N LEU A 35 17.70 2.79 -1.11
CA LEU A 35 16.31 3.29 -1.05
C LEU A 35 16.26 4.82 -1.11
N LEU A 36 17.12 5.53 -0.39
CA LEU A 36 17.23 7.00 -0.44
C LEU A 36 17.55 7.54 -1.84
N ALA A 37 18.27 6.74 -2.64
CA ALA A 37 18.59 7.08 -4.03
C ALA A 37 17.41 6.83 -4.99
N ARG A 38 16.46 5.97 -4.65
CA ARG A 38 15.35 5.53 -5.52
C ARG A 38 14.00 6.09 -5.10
N VAL A 39 13.76 6.19 -3.79
CA VAL A 39 12.53 6.72 -3.20
C VAL A 39 12.79 8.16 -2.79
N HIS A 40 12.41 9.10 -3.67
CA HIS A 40 12.79 10.51 -3.53
C HIS A 40 12.05 11.24 -2.39
N GLY A 41 10.85 10.76 -2.05
CA GLY A 41 10.04 11.32 -0.98
C GLY A 41 8.59 10.85 -1.04
N PRO A 42 7.76 11.30 -0.11
CA PRO A 42 6.32 11.08 -0.16
C PRO A 42 5.68 11.68 -1.41
N ASP A 43 4.65 10.99 -1.90
CA ASP A 43 3.85 11.39 -3.06
C ASP A 43 2.42 11.70 -2.57
N PHE A 44 2.21 12.93 -2.13
CA PHE A 44 0.92 13.35 -1.57
C PHE A 44 -0.13 13.58 -2.66
N PRO A 45 -1.37 13.10 -2.49
CA PRO A 45 -2.41 13.17 -3.52
C PRO A 45 -2.89 14.60 -3.81
N THR A 46 -2.65 15.55 -2.91
CA THR A 46 -3.01 16.96 -3.08
C THR A 46 -1.92 17.79 -3.76
N GLY A 47 -0.80 17.17 -4.16
CA GLY A 47 0.38 17.88 -4.68
C GLY A 47 1.11 18.66 -3.59
N ALA A 48 1.34 19.94 -3.81
CA ALA A 48 2.14 20.83 -2.98
C ALA A 48 3.66 20.55 -3.08
N GLN A 49 4.45 21.36 -2.44
CA GLN A 49 5.91 21.27 -2.43
C GLN A 49 6.41 20.77 -1.08
N ILE A 50 7.32 19.82 -1.08
CA ILE A 50 8.05 19.42 0.13
C ILE A 50 9.31 20.28 0.23
N LEU A 51 9.53 20.87 1.40
CA LEU A 51 10.66 21.77 1.64
C LEU A 51 11.87 21.02 2.18
N GLY A 52 12.87 20.86 1.32
CA GLY A 52 14.13 20.23 1.65
C GLY A 52 14.06 18.72 1.82
N ARG A 53 15.20 18.04 1.90
CA ARG A 53 15.32 16.58 2.03
C ARG A 53 15.52 16.10 3.47
N LYS A 54 15.97 17.01 4.36
CA LYS A 54 16.34 16.62 5.73
C LYS A 54 15.22 15.90 6.48
N GLY A 55 13.97 16.38 6.39
CA GLY A 55 12.83 15.74 7.04
C GLY A 55 12.51 14.37 6.43
N ILE A 56 12.65 14.21 5.11
CA ILE A 56 12.48 12.93 4.42
C ILE A 56 13.52 11.92 4.89
N GLU A 57 14.80 12.30 4.89
CA GLU A 57 15.90 11.44 5.33
C GLU A 57 15.77 11.03 6.79
N GLU A 58 15.35 11.95 7.66
CA GLU A 58 15.08 11.65 9.07
C GLU A 58 13.97 10.62 9.22
N VAL A 59 12.86 10.78 8.52
CA VAL A 59 11.74 9.81 8.52
C VAL A 59 12.20 8.46 7.99
N TYR A 60 12.98 8.42 6.92
CA TYR A 60 13.42 7.16 6.31
C TYR A 60 14.43 6.40 7.18
N ARG A 61 15.29 7.13 7.91
CA ARG A 61 16.25 6.53 8.84
C ARG A 61 15.64 6.10 10.17
N THR A 62 14.74 6.92 10.71
CA THR A 62 14.23 6.71 12.09
C THR A 62 12.79 6.20 12.17
N GLY A 63 12.05 6.31 11.06
CA GLY A 63 10.62 6.03 11.01
C GLY A 63 9.73 7.15 11.57
N ARG A 64 10.31 8.28 12.01
CA ARG A 64 9.58 9.44 12.55
C ARG A 64 10.24 10.75 12.14
N GLY A 65 9.43 11.77 11.97
CA GLY A 65 9.92 13.12 11.72
C GLY A 65 8.89 14.03 11.06
N PRO A 66 9.14 15.34 11.04
CA PRO A 66 8.31 16.31 10.35
C PRO A 66 8.72 16.42 8.87
N ILE A 67 7.77 16.34 7.98
CA ILE A 67 7.93 16.65 6.56
C ILE A 67 7.21 17.96 6.30
N THR A 68 7.97 19.03 6.02
CA THR A 68 7.39 20.35 5.79
C THR A 68 6.85 20.44 4.38
N MET A 69 5.56 20.76 4.26
CA MET A 69 4.87 20.97 2.99
C MET A 69 4.47 22.43 2.83
N ARG A 70 4.46 22.90 1.60
CA ARG A 70 4.08 24.27 1.24
C ARG A 70 3.17 24.25 0.03
N ALA A 71 2.10 25.05 0.08
CA ALA A 71 1.17 25.28 -1.02
C ALA A 71 1.88 25.80 -2.27
N VAL A 72 1.40 25.44 -3.44
CA VAL A 72 1.81 26.07 -4.69
C VAL A 72 0.97 27.32 -4.90
N VAL A 73 1.65 28.46 -4.93
CA VAL A 73 1.02 29.79 -5.05
C VAL A 73 1.65 30.55 -6.18
N ASN A 74 0.84 30.92 -7.17
CA ASN A 74 1.22 31.75 -8.31
C ASN A 74 0.84 33.20 -8.06
N VAL A 75 1.65 34.12 -8.56
CA VAL A 75 1.30 35.55 -8.59
C VAL A 75 0.73 35.85 -9.95
N GLU A 76 -0.56 36.20 -10.01
CA GLU A 76 -1.28 36.51 -11.24
C GLU A 76 -1.84 37.95 -11.18
N GLU A 77 -2.02 38.58 -12.33
CA GLU A 77 -2.76 39.83 -12.45
C GLU A 77 -4.17 39.52 -12.95
N ILE A 78 -5.18 39.77 -12.12
CA ILE A 78 -6.60 39.52 -12.44
C ILE A 78 -7.36 40.83 -12.34
N GLN A 79 -7.94 41.29 -13.45
CA GLN A 79 -8.70 42.55 -13.53
C GLN A 79 -7.91 43.77 -13.03
N GLY A 80 -6.62 43.86 -13.38
CA GLY A 80 -5.74 44.97 -12.98
C GLY A 80 -5.35 44.98 -11.50
N ARG A 81 -5.49 43.83 -10.81
CA ARG A 81 -5.06 43.63 -9.44
C ARG A 81 -4.12 42.46 -9.30
N THR A 82 -3.09 42.60 -8.51
CA THR A 82 -2.21 41.51 -8.15
C THR A 82 -2.92 40.55 -7.22
N CYS A 83 -2.93 39.27 -7.58
CA CYS A 83 -3.55 38.19 -6.81
C CYS A 83 -2.53 37.09 -6.51
N LEU A 84 -2.69 36.45 -5.37
CA LEU A 84 -2.04 35.18 -5.05
C LEU A 84 -3.05 34.07 -5.35
N VAL A 85 -2.72 33.19 -6.29
CA VAL A 85 -3.57 32.10 -6.71
C VAL A 85 -2.99 30.80 -6.19
N VAL A 86 -3.69 30.18 -5.25
CA VAL A 86 -3.32 28.90 -4.64
C VAL A 86 -3.91 27.77 -5.47
N THR A 87 -3.04 26.98 -6.09
CA THR A 87 -3.44 25.84 -6.96
C THR A 87 -3.28 24.49 -6.32
N GLU A 88 -2.40 24.37 -5.32
CA GLU A 88 -2.20 23.14 -4.58
C GLU A 88 -2.05 23.45 -3.09
N LEU A 89 -2.63 22.61 -2.24
CA LEU A 89 -2.60 22.75 -0.79
C LEU A 89 -1.81 21.61 -0.14
N PRO A 90 -1.16 21.87 1.01
CA PRO A 90 -0.56 20.82 1.81
C PRO A 90 -1.59 19.72 2.14
N TYR A 91 -1.11 18.49 2.17
CA TYR A 91 -1.95 17.33 2.48
C TYR A 91 -2.64 17.49 3.84
N MET A 92 -3.93 17.11 3.92
CA MET A 92 -4.81 17.26 5.09
C MET A 92 -5.21 18.71 5.43
N THR A 93 -4.92 19.69 4.59
CA THR A 93 -5.43 21.06 4.76
C THR A 93 -6.84 21.17 4.19
N ASN A 94 -7.78 21.64 5.03
CA ASN A 94 -9.15 21.94 4.58
C ASN A 94 -9.18 23.37 4.01
N PRO A 95 -9.56 23.57 2.73
CA PRO A 95 -9.57 24.89 2.09
C PRO A 95 -10.54 25.88 2.74
N ASP A 96 -11.71 25.43 3.21
CA ASP A 96 -12.70 26.32 3.87
C ASP A 96 -12.18 26.84 5.20
N ASN A 97 -11.59 25.94 6.01
CA ASN A 97 -11.00 26.32 7.30
C ASN A 97 -9.80 27.27 7.11
N LEU A 98 -9.00 27.02 6.08
CA LEU A 98 -7.88 27.88 5.71
C LEU A 98 -8.38 29.28 5.32
N ALA A 99 -9.41 29.36 4.47
CA ALA A 99 -10.03 30.61 4.06
C ALA A 99 -10.58 31.40 5.26
N ALA A 100 -11.35 30.73 6.15
CA ALA A 100 -11.87 31.33 7.36
C ALA A 100 -10.76 31.90 8.26
N LYS A 101 -9.69 31.13 8.45
CA LYS A 101 -8.52 31.55 9.26
C LYS A 101 -7.79 32.75 8.66
N ILE A 102 -7.60 32.78 7.33
CA ILE A 102 -7.02 33.94 6.65
C ILE A 102 -7.89 35.17 6.87
N ALA A 103 -9.21 35.07 6.71
CA ALA A 103 -10.15 36.18 6.93
C ALA A 103 -10.13 36.70 8.37
N GLU A 104 -10.02 35.80 9.35
CA GLU A 104 -9.87 36.16 10.77
C GLU A 104 -8.56 36.93 10.99
N MET A 105 -7.43 36.45 10.47
CA MET A 105 -6.14 37.11 10.62
C MET A 105 -6.07 38.49 9.95
N VAL A 106 -6.80 38.67 8.84
CA VAL A 106 -6.96 39.98 8.19
C VAL A 106 -7.75 40.94 9.07
N ARG A 107 -8.87 40.49 9.68
CA ARG A 107 -9.68 41.27 10.61
C ARG A 107 -8.90 41.68 11.86
N ASP A 108 -8.12 40.77 12.41
CA ASP A 108 -7.28 40.98 13.58
C ASP A 108 -6.04 41.87 13.28
N GLY A 109 -5.81 42.25 12.03
CA GLY A 109 -4.66 43.03 11.61
C GLY A 109 -3.32 42.28 11.67
N LYS A 110 -3.34 40.96 11.84
CA LYS A 110 -2.14 40.10 11.86
C LYS A 110 -1.52 39.96 10.48
N ILE A 111 -2.35 39.95 9.43
CA ILE A 111 -1.94 39.92 8.04
C ILE A 111 -2.53 41.13 7.33
N ASN A 112 -1.65 42.01 6.84
CA ASN A 112 -2.02 43.19 6.08
C ASN A 112 -1.80 42.97 4.58
N GLY A 113 -2.47 43.79 3.74
CA GLY A 113 -2.23 43.79 2.28
C GLY A 113 -3.19 42.88 1.50
N ILE A 114 -4.13 42.19 2.15
CA ILE A 114 -5.21 41.43 1.50
C ILE A 114 -6.44 42.31 1.40
N ALA A 115 -7.04 42.40 0.22
CA ALA A 115 -8.25 43.18 -0.06
C ALA A 115 -9.52 42.28 -0.09
N ASP A 116 -9.43 41.10 -0.73
CA ASP A 116 -10.53 40.20 -0.90
C ASP A 116 -10.02 38.75 -1.08
N MET A 117 -10.89 37.77 -0.93
CA MET A 117 -10.57 36.37 -1.13
C MET A 117 -11.76 35.65 -1.76
N ARG A 118 -11.50 34.83 -2.79
CA ARG A 118 -12.51 34.11 -3.53
C ARG A 118 -12.10 32.67 -3.74
N ASP A 119 -13.00 31.74 -3.52
CA ASP A 119 -12.80 30.35 -3.91
C ASP A 119 -13.41 30.16 -5.32
N GLU A 120 -12.53 29.89 -6.29
CA GLU A 120 -12.86 29.62 -7.68
C GLU A 120 -12.64 28.12 -8.01
N THR A 121 -12.55 27.27 -7.00
CA THR A 121 -12.36 25.84 -7.14
C THR A 121 -13.53 25.20 -7.87
N SER A 122 -13.27 24.41 -8.90
CA SER A 122 -14.29 23.69 -9.65
C SER A 122 -13.74 22.37 -10.21
N GLY A 123 -14.63 21.50 -10.67
CA GLY A 123 -14.22 20.24 -11.33
C GLY A 123 -13.41 20.43 -12.62
N ARG A 124 -13.43 21.64 -13.22
CA ARG A 124 -12.65 21.97 -14.42
C ARG A 124 -11.32 22.62 -14.10
N THR A 125 -11.28 23.49 -13.08
CA THR A 125 -10.08 24.26 -12.70
C THR A 125 -9.21 23.56 -11.67
N GLY A 126 -9.75 22.55 -10.98
CA GLY A 126 -9.12 22.00 -9.76
C GLY A 126 -9.16 23.02 -8.62
N GLN A 127 -8.29 22.87 -7.65
CA GLN A 127 -8.12 23.80 -6.52
C GLN A 127 -7.68 25.17 -7.04
N ARG A 128 -8.46 26.21 -6.71
CA ARG A 128 -8.16 27.59 -7.09
C ARG A 128 -8.70 28.58 -6.03
N LEU A 129 -7.90 28.89 -5.05
CA LEU A 129 -8.19 29.93 -4.05
C LEU A 129 -7.46 31.20 -4.47
N VAL A 130 -8.21 32.26 -4.78
CA VAL A 130 -7.70 33.55 -5.24
C VAL A 130 -7.72 34.54 -4.10
N ILE A 131 -6.53 35.05 -3.70
CA ILE A 131 -6.34 36.04 -2.67
C ILE A 131 -5.98 37.36 -3.36
N VAL A 132 -6.89 38.32 -3.39
CA VAL A 132 -6.72 39.63 -4.04
C VAL A 132 -5.95 40.57 -3.11
N LEU A 133 -4.88 41.13 -3.61
CA LEU A 133 -4.03 42.05 -2.82
C LEU A 133 -4.51 43.49 -2.92
N LYS A 134 -4.18 44.33 -1.90
CA LYS A 134 -4.29 45.79 -1.96
C LYS A 134 -3.27 46.35 -2.95
N ARG A 135 -3.53 47.52 -3.53
CA ARG A 135 -2.69 48.11 -4.57
C ARG A 135 -1.26 48.43 -4.12
N ASP A 136 -1.08 48.71 -2.85
CA ASP A 136 0.21 49.05 -2.18
C ASP A 136 0.90 47.80 -1.59
N ALA A 137 0.30 46.63 -1.69
CA ALA A 137 0.83 45.42 -1.08
C ALA A 137 1.91 44.74 -1.93
N VAL A 138 3.01 44.35 -1.29
CA VAL A 138 4.05 43.56 -1.93
C VAL A 138 3.72 42.09 -1.81
N ALA A 139 3.43 41.44 -2.95
CA ALA A 139 2.96 40.05 -3.01
C ALA A 139 3.83 39.06 -2.22
N LYS A 140 5.17 39.18 -2.35
CA LYS A 140 6.11 38.28 -1.64
C LYS A 140 6.04 38.43 -0.12
N VAL A 141 5.81 39.65 0.38
CA VAL A 141 5.71 39.91 1.83
C VAL A 141 4.42 39.31 2.37
N VAL A 142 3.31 39.53 1.69
CA VAL A 142 2.01 38.93 2.08
C VAL A 142 2.09 37.40 2.04
N LEU A 143 2.65 36.82 0.97
CA LEU A 143 2.84 35.40 0.84
C LEU A 143 3.68 34.77 1.96
N ASN A 144 4.80 35.41 2.31
CA ASN A 144 5.65 34.97 3.42
C ASN A 144 4.91 35.00 4.76
N ASN A 145 4.09 36.02 5.01
CA ASN A 145 3.27 36.09 6.22
C ASN A 145 2.19 35.02 6.23
N LEU A 146 1.57 34.72 5.07
CA LEU A 146 0.63 33.61 4.93
C LEU A 146 1.29 32.27 5.23
N TYR A 147 2.46 31.98 4.69
CA TYR A 147 3.21 30.76 5.00
C TYR A 147 3.56 30.64 6.49
N LYS A 148 3.88 31.75 7.14
CA LYS A 148 4.27 31.78 8.55
C LYS A 148 3.10 31.55 9.51
N HIS A 149 1.90 32.02 9.16
CA HIS A 149 0.79 32.11 10.10
C HIS A 149 -0.40 31.23 9.74
N THR A 150 -0.39 30.59 8.57
CA THR A 150 -1.49 29.76 8.09
C THR A 150 -1.03 28.38 7.63
N GLU A 151 -2.00 27.50 7.34
CA GLU A 151 -1.75 26.15 6.85
C GLU A 151 -1.34 26.08 5.37
N LEU A 152 -1.07 27.25 4.71
CA LEU A 152 -0.38 27.27 3.42
C LEU A 152 1.04 26.70 3.51
N GLN A 153 1.61 26.66 4.71
CA GLN A 153 2.75 25.84 5.04
C GLN A 153 2.43 25.03 6.30
N SER A 154 2.58 23.72 6.25
CA SER A 154 2.30 22.82 7.38
C SER A 154 3.33 21.71 7.45
N ASN A 155 3.41 21.06 8.61
CA ASN A 155 4.25 19.89 8.80
C ASN A 155 3.39 18.63 8.85
N PHE A 156 3.72 17.65 8.03
CA PHE A 156 3.20 16.29 8.17
C PHE A 156 4.10 15.53 9.16
N SER A 157 3.54 15.20 10.32
CA SER A 157 4.27 14.42 11.34
C SER A 157 4.21 12.94 10.98
N ALA A 158 5.21 12.47 10.25
CA ALA A 158 5.31 11.08 9.85
C ALA A 158 5.58 10.17 11.06
N ASN A 159 4.88 9.04 11.10
CA ASN A 159 5.11 7.95 12.06
C ASN A 159 4.89 6.61 11.35
N MET A 160 5.97 5.97 10.99
CA MET A 160 6.00 4.74 10.21
C MET A 160 5.82 3.53 11.13
N LEU A 161 4.64 3.44 11.77
CA LEU A 161 4.26 2.36 12.67
C LEU A 161 3.68 1.19 11.91
N ALA A 162 4.23 0.00 12.14
CA ALA A 162 3.74 -1.25 11.57
C ALA A 162 3.71 -2.39 12.59
N LEU A 163 2.92 -3.41 12.33
CA LEU A 163 2.92 -4.65 13.10
C LEU A 163 3.94 -5.62 12.52
N VAL A 164 4.91 -6.02 13.34
CA VAL A 164 5.88 -7.05 13.00
C VAL A 164 5.72 -8.19 14.00
N ASP A 165 5.34 -9.36 13.51
CA ASP A 165 5.05 -10.54 14.34
C ASP A 165 4.02 -10.25 15.46
N GLY A 166 2.99 -9.42 15.12
CA GLY A 166 1.94 -9.00 16.06
C GLY A 166 2.33 -7.89 17.04
N VAL A 167 3.59 -7.42 17.01
CA VAL A 167 4.09 -6.34 17.90
C VAL A 167 4.19 -5.03 17.11
N PRO A 168 3.60 -3.91 17.60
CA PRO A 168 3.74 -2.61 16.96
C PRO A 168 5.19 -2.09 17.10
N ARG A 169 5.78 -1.73 15.95
CA ARG A 169 7.13 -1.17 15.86
C ARG A 169 7.16 0.01 14.91
N THR A 170 7.89 1.07 15.28
CA THR A 170 8.25 2.13 14.34
C THR A 170 9.44 1.64 13.52
N LEU A 171 9.29 1.62 12.21
CA LEU A 171 10.28 1.08 11.28
C LEU A 171 10.87 2.20 10.42
N SER A 172 12.16 2.09 10.15
CA SER A 172 12.84 2.80 9.07
C SER A 172 12.40 2.26 7.70
N LEU A 173 12.70 2.96 6.62
CA LEU A 173 12.28 2.55 5.28
C LEU A 173 12.88 1.19 4.87
N ASP A 174 14.16 0.97 5.19
CA ASP A 174 14.82 -0.34 5.00
C ASP A 174 14.14 -1.44 5.81
N GLY A 175 13.70 -1.13 7.04
CA GLY A 175 12.93 -2.04 7.88
C GLY A 175 11.61 -2.46 7.24
N PHE A 176 10.86 -1.53 6.65
CA PHE A 176 9.62 -1.84 5.92
C PHE A 176 9.88 -2.78 4.75
N VAL A 177 10.86 -2.46 3.91
CA VAL A 177 11.20 -3.27 2.73
C VAL A 177 11.65 -4.67 3.16
N HIS A 178 12.55 -4.76 4.15
CA HIS A 178 13.04 -6.04 4.67
C HIS A 178 11.91 -6.94 5.18
N HIS A 179 11.06 -6.42 6.09
CA HIS A 179 9.97 -7.21 6.66
C HIS A 179 8.91 -7.57 5.62
N TRP A 180 8.63 -6.68 4.67
CA TRP A 180 7.69 -6.96 3.59
C TRP A 180 8.19 -8.08 2.67
N VAL A 181 9.46 -8.02 2.23
CA VAL A 181 10.08 -9.07 1.38
C VAL A 181 10.09 -10.41 2.11
N LYS A 182 10.52 -10.43 3.38
CA LYS A 182 10.50 -11.65 4.20
C LYS A 182 9.09 -12.25 4.29
N HIS A 183 8.08 -11.41 4.53
CA HIS A 183 6.68 -11.84 4.58
C HIS A 183 6.21 -12.41 3.24
N GLN A 184 6.54 -11.76 2.11
CA GLN A 184 6.17 -12.26 0.78
C GLN A 184 6.78 -13.64 0.50
N ILE A 185 8.05 -13.84 0.84
CA ILE A 185 8.72 -15.14 0.70
C ILE A 185 7.99 -16.21 1.53
N ASP A 186 7.71 -15.93 2.81
CA ASP A 186 6.99 -16.85 3.68
C ASP A 186 5.60 -17.22 3.14
N VAL A 187 4.84 -16.23 2.67
CA VAL A 187 3.51 -16.45 2.05
C VAL A 187 3.62 -17.32 0.79
N ILE A 188 4.63 -17.08 -0.07
CA ILE A 188 4.84 -17.88 -1.29
C ILE A 188 5.19 -19.32 -0.93
N VAL A 189 6.07 -19.53 0.04
CA VAL A 189 6.48 -20.87 0.51
C VAL A 189 5.26 -21.62 1.07
N ARG A 190 4.52 -21.01 1.98
CA ARG A 190 3.32 -21.64 2.58
C ARG A 190 2.24 -21.93 1.54
N ARG A 191 1.99 -21.01 0.60
CA ARG A 191 1.05 -21.23 -0.50
C ARG A 191 1.48 -22.38 -1.39
N THR A 192 2.76 -22.46 -1.73
CA THR A 192 3.30 -23.53 -2.57
C THR A 192 3.26 -24.89 -1.87
N ALA A 193 3.59 -24.93 -0.57
CA ALA A 193 3.47 -26.13 0.24
C ALA A 193 2.01 -26.63 0.32
N PHE A 194 1.04 -25.73 0.48
CA PHE A 194 -0.37 -26.07 0.44
C PHE A 194 -0.80 -26.65 -0.90
N ARG A 195 -0.40 -25.99 -2.01
CA ARG A 195 -0.72 -26.47 -3.38
C ARG A 195 -0.08 -27.84 -3.66
N LYS A 196 1.17 -28.02 -3.24
CA LYS A 196 1.88 -29.29 -3.34
C LYS A 196 1.11 -30.41 -2.63
N ARG A 197 0.75 -30.20 -1.34
CA ARG A 197 -0.02 -31.19 -0.58
C ARG A 197 -1.34 -31.53 -1.26
N LYS A 198 -2.09 -30.55 -1.76
CA LYS A 198 -3.34 -30.78 -2.49
C LYS A 198 -3.15 -31.59 -3.78
N ALA A 199 -2.08 -31.34 -4.51
CA ALA A 199 -1.74 -32.10 -5.71
C ALA A 199 -1.30 -33.53 -5.36
N GLU A 200 -0.53 -33.72 -4.28
CA GLU A 200 -0.12 -35.03 -3.78
C GLU A 200 -1.33 -35.86 -3.30
N GLU A 201 -2.27 -35.25 -2.55
CA GLU A 201 -3.52 -35.88 -2.14
C GLU A 201 -4.34 -36.34 -3.37
N ARG A 202 -4.44 -35.53 -4.41
CA ARG A 202 -5.14 -35.91 -5.67
C ARG A 202 -4.39 -36.99 -6.43
N ALA A 203 -3.07 -36.85 -6.58
CA ALA A 203 -2.26 -37.88 -7.24
C ALA A 203 -2.33 -39.24 -6.52
N HIS A 204 -2.38 -39.22 -5.19
CA HIS A 204 -2.52 -40.42 -4.40
C HIS A 204 -3.84 -41.19 -4.72
N ILE A 205 -4.96 -40.48 -4.78
CA ILE A 205 -6.25 -41.05 -5.17
C ILE A 205 -6.19 -41.59 -6.61
N LEU A 206 -5.65 -40.84 -7.57
CA LEU A 206 -5.56 -41.24 -8.96
C LEU A 206 -4.69 -42.49 -9.17
N ARG A 207 -3.62 -42.68 -8.37
CA ARG A 207 -2.81 -43.90 -8.40
C ARG A 207 -3.63 -45.10 -7.96
N GLY A 208 -4.52 -44.98 -6.97
CA GLY A 208 -5.44 -46.04 -6.57
C GLY A 208 -6.45 -46.37 -7.69
N LEU A 209 -6.99 -45.33 -8.36
CA LEU A 209 -7.90 -45.53 -9.51
C LEU A 209 -7.20 -46.23 -10.68
N LEU A 210 -5.96 -45.91 -11.00
CA LEU A 210 -5.21 -46.59 -12.05
C LEU A 210 -5.02 -48.05 -11.72
N LYS A 211 -4.65 -48.43 -10.50
CA LYS A 211 -4.57 -49.83 -10.07
C LYS A 211 -5.91 -50.55 -10.21
N ALA A 212 -7.03 -49.88 -9.89
CA ALA A 212 -8.36 -50.45 -10.04
C ALA A 212 -8.77 -50.67 -11.53
N LEU A 213 -8.34 -49.77 -12.42
CA LEU A 213 -8.58 -49.90 -13.87
C LEU A 213 -7.76 -51.05 -14.47
N ASP A 214 -6.53 -51.27 -14.03
CA ASP A 214 -5.67 -52.37 -14.48
C ASP A 214 -6.24 -53.75 -14.13
N MET A 215 -7.10 -53.86 -13.08
CA MET A 215 -7.74 -55.09 -12.61
C MET A 215 -9.27 -54.97 -12.54
N LEU A 216 -9.88 -54.33 -13.54
CA LEU A 216 -11.29 -53.90 -13.49
C LEU A 216 -12.27 -55.08 -13.27
N ASP A 217 -12.08 -56.18 -13.94
CA ASP A 217 -12.96 -57.34 -13.82
C ASP A 217 -12.95 -57.95 -12.40
N GLU A 218 -11.78 -58.01 -11.79
CA GLU A 218 -11.59 -58.51 -10.42
C GLU A 218 -12.18 -57.55 -9.39
N VAL A 219 -12.05 -56.23 -9.61
CA VAL A 219 -12.67 -55.20 -8.78
C VAL A 219 -14.20 -55.32 -8.82
N ILE A 220 -14.80 -55.45 -9.99
CA ILE A 220 -16.25 -55.62 -10.16
C ILE A 220 -16.72 -56.91 -9.49
N ALA A 221 -15.99 -58.01 -9.68
CA ALA A 221 -16.33 -59.28 -9.07
C ALA A 221 -16.28 -59.22 -7.53
N THR A 222 -15.28 -58.54 -6.98
CA THR A 222 -15.10 -58.34 -5.53
C THR A 222 -16.23 -57.50 -4.93
N ILE A 223 -16.60 -56.40 -5.58
CA ILE A 223 -17.71 -55.54 -5.13
C ILE A 223 -19.03 -56.31 -5.14
N ARG A 224 -19.33 -57.07 -6.22
CA ARG A 224 -20.58 -57.84 -6.35
C ARG A 224 -20.71 -58.99 -5.33
N ARG A 225 -19.60 -59.55 -4.88
CA ARG A 225 -19.57 -60.64 -3.88
C ARG A 225 -19.67 -60.13 -2.44
N SER A 226 -19.43 -58.87 -2.22
CA SER A 226 -19.39 -58.29 -0.89
C SER A 226 -20.79 -58.02 -0.34
N ALA A 227 -21.03 -58.32 0.95
CA ALA A 227 -22.31 -58.14 1.61
C ALA A 227 -22.62 -56.68 1.96
N SER A 228 -21.59 -55.82 2.05
CA SER A 228 -21.70 -54.37 2.36
C SER A 228 -20.53 -53.59 1.77
N ALA A 229 -20.69 -52.28 1.68
CA ALA A 229 -19.65 -51.35 1.19
C ALA A 229 -18.36 -51.41 2.04
N ASP A 230 -18.47 -51.61 3.34
CA ASP A 230 -17.31 -51.73 4.22
C ASP A 230 -16.53 -53.02 3.98
N VAL A 231 -17.24 -54.15 3.77
CA VAL A 231 -16.60 -55.42 3.40
C VAL A 231 -15.95 -55.33 2.02
N ALA A 232 -16.59 -54.66 1.07
CA ALA A 232 -16.01 -54.44 -0.26
C ALA A 232 -14.74 -53.60 -0.18
N ARG A 233 -14.73 -52.56 0.66
CA ARG A 233 -13.57 -51.69 0.87
C ARG A 233 -12.36 -52.45 1.39
N GLU A 234 -12.53 -53.26 2.42
CA GLU A 234 -11.44 -54.06 2.98
C GLU A 234 -10.92 -55.10 1.96
N ALA A 235 -11.79 -55.77 1.23
CA ALA A 235 -11.40 -56.70 0.18
C ALA A 235 -10.63 -56.02 -0.98
N LEU A 236 -11.03 -54.79 -1.36
CA LEU A 236 -10.32 -53.99 -2.39
C LEU A 236 -8.96 -53.51 -1.90
N LYS A 237 -8.82 -53.17 -0.64
CA LYS A 237 -7.51 -52.79 -0.05
C LYS A 237 -6.51 -53.93 -0.18
N GLU A 238 -6.92 -55.16 0.12
CA GLU A 238 -6.06 -56.35 0.00
C GLU A 238 -5.77 -56.67 -1.46
N LEU A 239 -6.79 -56.62 -2.33
CA LEU A 239 -6.67 -57.01 -3.75
C LEU A 239 -5.71 -56.08 -4.51
N LEU A 240 -5.84 -54.76 -4.28
CA LEU A 240 -5.12 -53.70 -5.06
C LEU A 240 -3.89 -53.18 -4.32
N ASP A 241 -3.62 -53.57 -3.11
CA ASP A 241 -2.62 -53.00 -2.24
C ASP A 241 -2.74 -51.46 -2.17
N ILE A 242 -3.91 -50.99 -1.72
CA ILE A 242 -4.27 -49.58 -1.60
C ILE A 242 -4.73 -49.27 -0.19
N ASP A 243 -4.68 -48.00 0.18
CA ASP A 243 -5.12 -47.54 1.51
C ASP A 243 -6.61 -47.17 1.58
N ASP A 244 -7.09 -46.80 2.78
CA ASP A 244 -8.49 -46.42 3.02
C ASP A 244 -8.96 -45.23 2.21
N VAL A 245 -8.07 -44.28 1.90
CA VAL A 245 -8.40 -43.05 1.15
C VAL A 245 -8.60 -43.38 -0.32
N GLN A 246 -7.82 -44.32 -0.85
CA GLN A 246 -7.90 -44.83 -2.23
C GLN A 246 -9.07 -45.81 -2.42
N ALA A 247 -9.36 -46.60 -1.40
CA ALA A 247 -10.40 -47.64 -1.45
C ALA A 247 -11.83 -47.13 -1.23
N ARG A 248 -12.06 -45.81 -1.15
CA ARG A 248 -13.44 -45.27 -1.02
C ARG A 248 -14.22 -45.46 -2.30
N VAL A 249 -15.09 -46.43 -2.27
CA VAL A 249 -15.91 -46.88 -3.39
C VAL A 249 -16.76 -45.77 -4.01
N ASP A 250 -17.25 -44.83 -3.21
CA ASP A 250 -18.05 -43.68 -3.68
C ASP A 250 -17.30 -42.78 -4.71
N ARG A 251 -15.97 -42.78 -4.68
CA ARG A 251 -15.15 -42.05 -5.66
C ARG A 251 -14.87 -42.88 -6.91
N LEU A 252 -14.81 -44.18 -6.81
CA LEU A 252 -14.58 -45.08 -7.95
C LEU A 252 -15.78 -45.10 -8.93
N PHE A 253 -17.00 -44.84 -8.42
CA PHE A 253 -18.21 -44.82 -9.26
C PHE A 253 -18.60 -43.43 -9.75
N HIS A 254 -18.34 -42.38 -9.01
CA HIS A 254 -18.76 -41.00 -9.38
C HIS A 254 -17.91 -40.37 -10.49
N GLU A 255 -16.65 -40.78 -10.64
CA GLU A 255 -15.77 -40.30 -11.72
C GLU A 255 -15.84 -41.13 -12.99
N ALA A 256 -16.51 -42.31 -12.96
CA ALA A 256 -16.77 -43.14 -14.16
C ALA A 256 -18.02 -42.68 -14.94
N GLU A 257 -18.84 -41.77 -14.37
CA GLU A 257 -20.03 -41.19 -15.00
C GLU A 257 -19.80 -39.76 -15.58
N GLN A 258 -18.61 -39.18 -15.45
CA GLN A 258 -18.21 -37.94 -16.09
C GLN A 258 -17.17 -38.18 -17.20
#